data_ccf5ac4e944c623c70c283c33708168f
#
_entry.id   ccf5ac4e944c623c70c283c33708168f
#
_cell.length_a   1.000
_cell.length_b   1.000
_cell.length_c   1.000
_cell.angle_alpha   90.00
_cell.angle_beta   90.00
_cell.angle_gamma   90.00
#
_symmetry.space_group_name_H-M   'P 1'
#
loop_
_entity.id
_entity.type
_entity.pdbx_description
1 polymer ?
#
loop_
_entity_poly.entity_id
_entity_poly.type
_entity_poly.pdbx_seq_one_letter_code
_entity_poly.pdbx_strand_id
1 'polypeptide(L)'
;MRTNAILLAAFVSLAYPAFSRDKTDVIVMRNGDRFTCEVKRIEGGVLKADFDYVDGTVSIDWLKVARLESTALFLVQLQDGSMYSGKVITPETLGGIPVKIEIQSYDTKESLMVDKSNVVRLTQTSDSFLRRFSGSLTIGALYSKGNSTTQYNVGSELAYQQTRWGSKLRYNSSLSSSTGAETATRNQIDLTAYRLLPWKNYFYGGSGAFLQSSVQGIEAQTNLAMGFGRYLKNTNRVRFTALGGLGWQRTAYLKSIATQQTQDVAVGLISLNLEAFSFKKSRLNVDASVVPALTDPGRLFYRTNLAYYLKLFGKIDWNFSFYGNWDTRPPPHFQGSDYGSSTGLSWTFGNK
;
A
#
# COMPACT_ATOMS: atom_id res chain seq x y z
N MET A 1 -21.51 17.92 7.86
CA MET A 1 -21.07 17.26 9.10
C MET A 1 -21.69 15.86 9.36
N ARG A 2 -22.92 15.57 8.96
CA ARG A 2 -23.56 14.25 9.22
C ARG A 2 -23.03 13.09 8.38
N THR A 3 -22.54 13.33 7.17
CA THR A 3 -22.01 12.30 6.25
C THR A 3 -20.64 11.73 6.69
N ASN A 4 -19.81 12.54 7.37
CA ASN A 4 -18.48 12.10 7.81
C ASN A 4 -18.54 11.17 9.03
N ALA A 5 -19.58 11.30 9.87
CA ALA A 5 -19.77 10.46 11.05
C ALA A 5 -20.19 9.02 10.68
N ILE A 6 -20.91 8.86 9.58
CA ILE A 6 -21.38 7.53 9.11
C ILE A 6 -20.21 6.71 8.54
N LEU A 7 -19.28 7.35 7.84
CA LEU A 7 -18.06 6.68 7.32
C LEU A 7 -17.13 6.23 8.45
N LEU A 8 -17.00 7.02 9.52
CA LEU A 8 -16.20 6.64 10.68
C LEU A 8 -16.82 5.46 11.45
N ALA A 9 -18.15 5.45 11.61
CA ALA A 9 -18.87 4.38 12.30
C ALA A 9 -18.82 3.04 11.54
N ALA A 10 -18.85 3.06 10.20
CA ALA A 10 -18.71 1.86 9.37
C ALA A 10 -17.32 1.21 9.47
N PHE A 11 -16.27 2.00 9.74
CA PHE A 11 -14.90 1.48 9.88
C PHE A 11 -14.63 0.82 11.24
N VAL A 12 -15.28 1.28 12.31
CA VAL A 12 -15.10 0.72 13.67
C VAL A 12 -15.76 -0.65 13.79
N SER A 13 -16.82 -0.94 13.03
CA SER A 13 -17.50 -2.24 13.09
C SER A 13 -16.76 -3.40 12.40
N LEU A 14 -15.65 -3.13 11.68
CA LEU A 14 -14.81 -4.16 11.01
C LEU A 14 -13.71 -4.77 11.90
N ALA A 15 -13.60 -4.36 13.16
CA ALA A 15 -12.67 -4.95 14.11
C ALA A 15 -13.17 -6.29 14.67
N TYR A 16 -13.41 -7.28 13.80
CA TYR A 16 -13.67 -8.65 14.25
C TYR A 16 -12.41 -9.26 14.87
N PRO A 17 -12.55 -10.05 15.96
CA PRO A 17 -11.43 -10.78 16.52
C PRO A 17 -10.86 -11.70 15.44
N ALA A 18 -9.58 -11.56 15.15
CA ALA A 18 -8.87 -12.49 14.29
C ALA A 18 -8.84 -13.85 14.98
N PHE A 19 -9.65 -14.81 14.53
CA PHE A 19 -9.51 -16.20 14.96
C PHE A 19 -8.10 -16.67 14.59
N SER A 20 -7.27 -16.87 15.61
CA SER A 20 -5.95 -17.46 15.46
C SER A 20 -6.12 -18.94 15.11
N ARG A 21 -5.32 -19.44 14.17
CA ARG A 21 -5.18 -20.88 13.90
C ARG A 21 -4.28 -21.49 14.99
N ASP A 22 -4.35 -22.81 15.16
CA ASP A 22 -3.41 -23.52 16.02
C ASP A 22 -1.97 -23.24 15.58
N LYS A 23 -1.11 -22.93 16.56
CA LYS A 23 0.29 -22.56 16.36
C LYS A 23 1.15 -23.82 16.23
N THR A 24 1.09 -24.42 15.03
CA THR A 24 1.77 -25.70 14.71
C THR A 24 2.93 -25.55 13.74
N ASP A 25 3.17 -24.32 13.26
CA ASP A 25 4.31 -24.07 12.37
C ASP A 25 5.62 -24.08 13.16
N VAL A 26 6.68 -24.59 12.56
CA VAL A 26 8.01 -24.66 13.17
C VAL A 26 8.97 -23.81 12.40
N ILE A 27 9.66 -22.90 13.11
CA ILE A 27 10.79 -22.11 12.60
C ILE A 27 12.05 -22.53 13.31
N VAL A 28 13.11 -22.77 12.53
CA VAL A 28 14.46 -22.99 13.06
C VAL A 28 15.32 -21.82 12.60
N MET A 29 16.01 -21.18 13.53
CA MET A 29 16.92 -20.07 13.26
C MET A 29 18.31 -20.60 12.88
N ARG A 30 19.12 -19.73 12.25
CA ARG A 30 20.51 -20.10 11.87
C ARG A 30 21.42 -20.42 13.06
N ASN A 31 21.09 -19.93 14.25
CA ASN A 31 21.80 -20.23 15.49
C ASN A 31 21.33 -21.54 16.15
N GLY A 32 20.36 -22.25 15.54
CA GLY A 32 19.81 -23.50 16.04
C GLY A 32 18.54 -23.36 16.88
N ASP A 33 18.14 -22.16 17.28
CA ASP A 33 16.91 -21.96 18.06
C ASP A 33 15.70 -22.46 17.27
N ARG A 34 14.82 -23.19 17.95
CA ARG A 34 13.60 -23.75 17.38
C ARG A 34 12.39 -23.17 18.07
N PHE A 35 11.42 -22.71 17.30
CA PHE A 35 10.19 -22.09 17.78
C PHE A 35 8.96 -22.71 17.13
N THR A 36 7.94 -22.98 17.96
CA THR A 36 6.60 -23.31 17.50
C THR A 36 5.76 -22.04 17.50
N CYS A 37 5.11 -21.75 16.39
CA CYS A 37 4.37 -20.50 16.18
C CYS A 37 3.28 -20.67 15.12
N GLU A 38 2.55 -19.61 14.86
CA GLU A 38 1.75 -19.46 13.65
C GLU A 38 2.43 -18.44 12.72
N VAL A 39 2.89 -18.88 11.55
CA VAL A 39 3.48 -18.00 10.53
C VAL A 39 2.36 -17.30 9.79
N LYS A 40 2.30 -15.99 9.91
CA LYS A 40 1.28 -15.16 9.25
C LYS A 40 1.70 -14.80 7.82
N ARG A 41 2.93 -14.31 7.67
CA ARG A 41 3.45 -13.85 6.37
C ARG A 41 4.95 -13.59 6.39
N ILE A 42 5.49 -13.47 5.18
CA ILE A 42 6.81 -12.88 4.90
C ILE A 42 6.56 -11.72 3.93
N GLU A 43 7.08 -10.55 4.25
CA GLU A 43 7.05 -9.38 3.38
C GLU A 43 8.18 -8.41 3.76
N GLY A 44 8.82 -7.79 2.76
CA GLY A 44 9.93 -6.87 3.01
C GLY A 44 11.10 -7.49 3.76
N GLY A 45 11.35 -8.80 3.62
CA GLY A 45 12.38 -9.53 4.32
C GLY A 45 12.07 -9.82 5.79
N VAL A 46 10.85 -9.60 6.23
CA VAL A 46 10.39 -9.83 7.60
C VAL A 46 9.38 -10.97 7.62
N LEU A 47 9.65 -11.99 8.41
CA LEU A 47 8.69 -13.02 8.77
C LEU A 47 7.89 -12.53 9.99
N LYS A 48 6.58 -12.57 9.89
CA LYS A 48 5.63 -12.26 10.97
C LYS A 48 5.06 -13.55 11.51
N ALA A 49 5.18 -13.77 12.83
CA ALA A 49 4.68 -14.96 13.50
C ALA A 49 4.06 -14.62 14.86
N ASP A 50 3.04 -15.39 15.23
CA ASP A 50 2.41 -15.32 16.55
C ASP A 50 2.83 -16.54 17.38
N PHE A 51 3.22 -16.30 18.63
CA PHE A 51 3.65 -17.30 19.58
C PHE A 51 2.63 -17.44 20.71
N ASP A 52 2.56 -18.60 21.38
CA ASP A 52 1.62 -18.80 22.49
C ASP A 52 2.01 -18.02 23.74
N TYR A 53 3.31 -17.77 23.90
CA TYR A 53 3.89 -17.16 25.09
C TYR A 53 4.34 -15.71 24.87
N VAL A 54 4.00 -15.10 23.71
CA VAL A 54 4.31 -13.70 23.42
C VAL A 54 3.03 -12.99 23.01
N ASP A 55 2.73 -11.88 23.65
CA ASP A 55 1.60 -11.05 23.25
C ASP A 55 1.90 -10.30 21.95
N GLY A 56 1.00 -10.50 20.98
CA GLY A 56 1.09 -9.89 19.64
C GLY A 56 2.02 -10.62 18.68
N THR A 57 2.17 -10.02 17.49
CA THR A 57 2.92 -10.58 16.37
C THR A 57 4.40 -10.21 16.45
N VAL A 58 5.28 -11.20 16.44
CA VAL A 58 6.73 -11.03 16.44
C VAL A 58 7.26 -10.85 15.03
N SER A 59 8.26 -9.99 14.88
CA SER A 59 8.96 -9.74 13.62
C SER A 59 10.33 -10.42 13.63
N ILE A 60 10.57 -11.33 12.71
CA ILE A 60 11.78 -12.13 12.59
C ILE A 60 12.43 -11.82 11.23
N ASP A 61 13.74 -11.61 11.21
CA ASP A 61 14.50 -11.44 9.96
C ASP A 61 14.46 -12.74 9.15
N TRP A 62 13.81 -12.70 7.99
CA TRP A 62 13.68 -13.85 7.11
C TRP A 62 15.02 -14.48 6.72
N LEU A 63 16.04 -13.66 6.55
CA LEU A 63 17.37 -14.15 6.21
C LEU A 63 18.04 -14.94 7.34
N LYS A 64 17.61 -14.73 8.61
CA LYS A 64 18.10 -15.46 9.78
C LYS A 64 17.34 -16.75 10.06
N VAL A 65 16.20 -16.98 9.41
CA VAL A 65 15.47 -18.25 9.48
C VAL A 65 16.24 -19.29 8.66
N ALA A 66 16.60 -20.42 9.25
CA ALA A 66 17.20 -21.54 8.54
C ALA A 66 16.13 -22.44 7.91
N ARG A 67 15.11 -22.82 8.69
CA ARG A 67 14.08 -23.79 8.28
C ARG A 67 12.70 -23.27 8.64
N LEU A 68 11.74 -23.53 7.76
CA LEU A 68 10.32 -23.27 7.97
C LEU A 68 9.53 -24.52 7.57
N GLU A 69 8.70 -24.98 8.49
CA GLU A 69 7.76 -26.06 8.28
C GLU A 69 6.36 -25.57 8.64
N SER A 70 5.43 -25.76 7.72
CA SER A 70 4.05 -25.37 7.96
C SER A 70 3.10 -26.28 7.21
N THR A 71 2.01 -26.65 7.86
CA THR A 71 0.88 -27.35 7.27
C THR A 71 -0.11 -26.41 6.60
N ALA A 72 0.04 -25.09 6.81
CA ALA A 72 -0.82 -24.08 6.21
C ALA A 72 -0.58 -23.92 4.71
N LEU A 73 -1.60 -23.46 4.04
CA LEU A 73 -1.50 -23.02 2.65
C LEU A 73 -1.03 -21.58 2.59
N PHE A 74 0.00 -21.35 1.79
CA PHE A 74 0.54 -20.03 1.54
C PHE A 74 0.46 -19.66 0.08
N LEU A 75 0.25 -18.39 -0.16
CA LEU A 75 0.54 -17.74 -1.41
C LEU A 75 1.99 -17.27 -1.40
N VAL A 76 2.81 -17.84 -2.26
CA VAL A 76 4.25 -17.56 -2.36
C VAL A 76 4.51 -16.78 -3.64
N GLN A 77 5.09 -15.60 -3.53
CA GLN A 77 5.54 -14.77 -4.65
C GLN A 77 7.06 -14.77 -4.71
N LEU A 78 7.60 -15.05 -5.87
CA LEU A 78 9.04 -15.03 -6.13
C LEU A 78 9.49 -13.69 -6.74
N GLN A 79 10.81 -13.45 -6.73
CA GLN A 79 11.41 -12.23 -7.30
C GLN A 79 11.12 -12.05 -8.79
N ASP A 80 10.99 -13.14 -9.54
CA ASP A 80 10.64 -13.10 -10.96
C ASP A 80 9.15 -12.84 -11.22
N GLY A 81 8.35 -12.68 -10.16
CA GLY A 81 6.91 -12.44 -10.21
C GLY A 81 6.06 -13.71 -10.28
N SER A 82 6.67 -14.89 -10.32
CA SER A 82 5.94 -16.15 -10.27
C SER A 82 5.20 -16.29 -8.94
N MET A 83 4.00 -16.85 -9.00
CA MET A 83 3.14 -17.05 -7.83
C MET A 83 2.67 -18.49 -7.74
N TYR A 84 2.80 -19.04 -6.54
CA TYR A 84 2.42 -20.42 -6.23
C TYR A 84 1.53 -20.44 -5.01
N SER A 85 0.54 -21.32 -5.00
CA SER A 85 -0.29 -21.60 -3.84
C SER A 85 0.02 -22.99 -3.34
N GLY A 86 0.48 -23.12 -2.10
CA GLY A 86 0.88 -24.43 -1.58
C GLY A 86 1.40 -24.41 -0.15
N LYS A 87 1.75 -25.59 0.34
CA LYS A 87 2.46 -25.75 1.61
C LYS A 87 3.95 -25.46 1.40
N VAL A 88 4.57 -24.90 2.44
CA VAL A 88 5.99 -24.55 2.41
C VAL A 88 6.74 -25.40 3.43
N ILE A 89 7.70 -26.16 2.93
CA ILE A 89 8.55 -27.04 3.73
C ILE A 89 10.01 -26.76 3.35
N THR A 90 10.89 -26.76 4.32
CA THR A 90 12.33 -26.72 4.06
C THR A 90 12.86 -28.15 4.14
N PRO A 91 13.38 -28.71 3.06
CA PRO A 91 13.91 -30.07 3.07
C PRO A 91 15.12 -30.18 4.02
N GLU A 92 15.30 -31.37 4.59
CA GLU A 92 16.47 -31.66 5.41
C GLU A 92 17.72 -31.68 4.54
N THR A 93 18.72 -30.91 4.96
CA THR A 93 20.02 -30.87 4.29
C THR A 93 21.05 -31.50 5.21
N LEU A 94 21.67 -32.58 4.79
CA LEU A 94 22.79 -33.20 5.50
C LEU A 94 23.98 -32.22 5.52
N GLY A 95 24.26 -31.65 6.68
CA GLY A 95 25.50 -30.89 6.94
C GLY A 95 25.52 -29.42 6.52
N GLY A 96 24.39 -28.78 6.22
CA GLY A 96 24.40 -27.34 5.84
C GLY A 96 23.13 -26.58 6.22
N ILE A 97 23.20 -25.24 6.15
CA ILE A 97 22.00 -24.39 6.28
C ILE A 97 21.19 -24.51 4.97
N PRO A 98 19.92 -24.93 5.04
CA PRO A 98 19.11 -25.08 3.82
C PRO A 98 18.95 -23.73 3.10
N VAL A 99 19.33 -23.69 1.84
CA VAL A 99 19.22 -22.50 0.99
C VAL A 99 17.91 -22.53 0.21
N LYS A 100 17.31 -23.72 0.02
CA LYS A 100 16.10 -23.94 -0.77
C LYS A 100 14.92 -24.27 0.13
N ILE A 101 13.74 -23.89 -0.35
CA ILE A 101 12.45 -24.30 0.20
C ILE A 101 11.69 -25.07 -0.88
N GLU A 102 10.88 -26.02 -0.44
CA GLU A 102 9.97 -26.77 -1.27
C GLU A 102 8.56 -26.16 -1.14
N ILE A 103 7.95 -25.85 -2.27
CA ILE A 103 6.57 -25.42 -2.36
C ILE A 103 5.78 -26.57 -2.95
N GLN A 104 4.96 -27.22 -2.13
CA GLN A 104 4.05 -28.27 -2.58
C GLN A 104 2.77 -27.61 -3.09
N SER A 105 2.65 -27.49 -4.42
CA SER A 105 1.51 -26.83 -5.05
C SER A 105 0.20 -27.55 -4.77
N TYR A 106 -0.81 -26.79 -4.38
CA TYR A 106 -2.16 -27.32 -4.17
C TYR A 106 -2.84 -27.67 -5.51
N ASP A 107 -2.59 -26.84 -6.53
CA ASP A 107 -3.29 -26.96 -7.82
C ASP A 107 -2.73 -28.09 -8.71
N THR A 108 -1.41 -28.25 -8.75
CA THR A 108 -0.74 -29.18 -9.68
C THR A 108 -0.22 -30.45 -9.01
N LYS A 109 -0.25 -30.52 -7.67
CA LYS A 109 0.39 -31.59 -6.87
C LYS A 109 1.89 -31.76 -7.13
N GLU A 110 2.50 -30.82 -7.81
CA GLU A 110 3.93 -30.80 -8.09
C GLU A 110 4.67 -30.07 -6.98
N SER A 111 5.89 -30.50 -6.70
CA SER A 111 6.79 -29.86 -5.77
C SER A 111 7.79 -29.00 -6.53
N LEU A 112 7.90 -27.74 -6.14
CA LEU A 112 8.85 -26.79 -6.71
C LEU A 112 9.92 -26.43 -5.67
N MET A 113 11.17 -26.66 -6.01
CA MET A 113 12.33 -26.25 -5.22
C MET A 113 12.78 -24.86 -5.62
N VAL A 114 12.72 -23.91 -4.69
CA VAL A 114 13.13 -22.52 -4.94
C VAL A 114 14.15 -22.05 -3.92
N ASP A 115 15.04 -21.15 -4.33
CA ASP A 115 15.94 -20.51 -3.40
C ASP A 115 15.15 -19.60 -2.43
N LYS A 116 15.42 -19.75 -1.17
CA LYS A 116 14.75 -18.99 -0.10
C LYS A 116 14.91 -17.48 -0.26
N SER A 117 16.04 -17.02 -0.79
CA SER A 117 16.31 -15.61 -1.10
C SER A 117 15.37 -15.05 -2.17
N ASN A 118 14.85 -15.91 -3.05
CA ASN A 118 13.95 -15.52 -4.12
C ASN A 118 12.50 -15.36 -3.66
N VAL A 119 12.15 -15.78 -2.44
CA VAL A 119 10.82 -15.57 -1.87
C VAL A 119 10.69 -14.13 -1.41
N VAL A 120 9.88 -13.35 -2.10
CA VAL A 120 9.66 -11.92 -1.82
C VAL A 120 8.47 -11.72 -0.89
N ARG A 121 7.44 -12.52 -1.08
CA ARG A 121 6.22 -12.50 -0.27
C ARG A 121 5.73 -13.92 -0.03
N LEU A 122 5.33 -14.18 1.18
CA LEU A 122 4.60 -15.36 1.59
C LEU A 122 3.44 -14.88 2.45
N THR A 123 2.22 -15.21 2.06
CA THR A 123 1.02 -14.80 2.78
C THR A 123 0.18 -16.03 3.03
N GLN A 124 -0.19 -16.26 4.28
CA GLN A 124 -1.11 -17.34 4.63
C GLN A 124 -2.42 -17.14 3.86
N THR A 125 -2.84 -18.12 3.08
CA THR A 125 -4.12 -18.07 2.40
C THR A 125 -5.21 -18.50 3.38
N SER A 126 -6.30 -17.79 3.35
CA SER A 126 -7.51 -18.17 4.07
C SER A 126 -8.64 -18.30 3.07
N ASP A 127 -9.49 -19.29 3.24
CA ASP A 127 -10.73 -19.43 2.48
C ASP A 127 -11.71 -18.30 2.81
N SER A 128 -11.51 -17.64 3.96
CA SER A 128 -12.34 -16.51 4.37
C SER A 128 -11.97 -15.23 3.60
N PHE A 129 -12.95 -14.67 2.89
CA PHE A 129 -12.84 -13.41 2.16
C PHE A 129 -12.33 -12.26 3.03
N LEU A 130 -12.87 -12.11 4.25
CA LEU A 130 -12.52 -11.01 5.16
C LEU A 130 -11.07 -11.04 5.66
N ARG A 131 -10.47 -12.21 5.80
CA ARG A 131 -9.08 -12.34 6.26
C ARG A 131 -8.04 -11.91 5.22
N ARG A 132 -8.45 -11.67 3.97
CA ARG A 132 -7.58 -11.19 2.89
C ARG A 132 -7.41 -9.68 2.90
N PHE A 133 -8.13 -8.97 3.77
CA PHE A 133 -8.01 -7.52 3.93
C PHE A 133 -6.92 -7.16 4.94
N SER A 134 -6.19 -6.11 4.60
CA SER A 134 -5.24 -5.46 5.49
C SER A 134 -5.32 -3.96 5.31
N GLY A 135 -5.01 -3.19 6.33
CA GLY A 135 -5.12 -1.75 6.21
C GLY A 135 -4.39 -0.98 7.30
N SER A 136 -4.52 0.33 7.20
CA SER A 136 -4.01 1.28 8.20
C SER A 136 -4.95 2.47 8.31
N LEU A 137 -5.03 3.03 9.49
CA LEU A 137 -5.68 4.30 9.79
C LEU A 137 -4.63 5.24 10.38
N THR A 138 -4.51 6.44 9.81
CA THR A 138 -3.56 7.46 10.24
C THR A 138 -4.34 8.70 10.66
N ILE A 139 -4.01 9.25 11.82
CA ILE A 139 -4.54 10.50 12.32
C ILE A 139 -3.36 11.39 12.67
N GLY A 140 -3.39 12.64 12.22
CA GLY A 140 -2.38 13.64 12.51
C GLY A 140 -3.02 14.98 12.82
N ALA A 141 -2.36 15.75 13.65
CA ALA A 141 -2.71 17.13 13.94
C ALA A 141 -1.43 17.96 14.06
N LEU A 142 -1.49 19.18 13.54
CA LEU A 142 -0.44 20.19 13.66
C LEU A 142 -1.06 21.50 14.14
N TYR A 143 -0.44 22.11 15.12
CA TYR A 143 -0.80 23.45 15.56
C TYR A 143 0.43 24.36 15.54
N SER A 144 0.31 25.53 14.94
CA SER A 144 1.33 26.57 14.93
C SER A 144 0.79 27.86 15.52
N LYS A 145 1.35 28.30 16.64
CA LYS A 145 0.94 29.51 17.34
C LYS A 145 1.27 30.79 16.57
N GLY A 146 2.38 30.80 15.81
CA GLY A 146 2.88 32.03 15.17
C GLY A 146 1.92 32.64 14.16
N ASN A 147 1.17 31.81 13.44
CA ASN A 147 0.12 32.23 12.49
C ASN A 147 -1.25 31.63 12.83
N SER A 148 -1.41 31.10 14.04
CA SER A 148 -2.63 30.46 14.54
C SER A 148 -3.17 29.40 13.55
N THR A 149 -2.25 28.69 12.89
CA THR A 149 -2.62 27.63 11.93
C THR A 149 -2.90 26.34 12.67
N THR A 150 -4.06 25.75 12.40
CA THR A 150 -4.43 24.41 12.84
C THR A 150 -4.63 23.53 11.61
N GLN A 151 -3.97 22.38 11.58
CA GLN A 151 -4.12 21.41 10.51
C GLN A 151 -4.50 20.06 11.10
N TYR A 152 -5.51 19.44 10.53
CA TYR A 152 -5.90 18.05 10.79
C TYR A 152 -5.76 17.23 9.54
N ASN A 153 -5.28 16.01 9.68
CA ASN A 153 -5.25 15.05 8.59
C ASN A 153 -5.71 13.67 9.06
N VAL A 154 -6.48 13.02 8.20
CA VAL A 154 -6.93 11.64 8.37
C VAL A 154 -6.58 10.89 7.10
N GLY A 155 -5.89 9.76 7.25
CA GLY A 155 -5.55 8.86 6.16
C GLY A 155 -6.02 7.45 6.46
N SER A 156 -6.50 6.74 5.46
CA SER A 156 -6.75 5.30 5.56
C SER A 156 -6.30 4.59 4.30
N GLU A 157 -5.80 3.38 4.49
CA GLU A 157 -5.48 2.47 3.40
C GLU A 157 -6.12 1.12 3.69
N LEU A 158 -6.83 0.58 2.71
CA LEU A 158 -7.38 -0.76 2.73
C LEU A 158 -6.85 -1.51 1.51
N ALA A 159 -6.21 -2.64 1.72
CA ALA A 159 -5.68 -3.49 0.67
C ALA A 159 -6.32 -4.88 0.74
N TYR A 160 -6.67 -5.40 -0.42
CA TYR A 160 -7.12 -6.77 -0.63
C TYR A 160 -6.13 -7.48 -1.53
N GLN A 161 -5.73 -8.69 -1.16
CA GLN A 161 -4.79 -9.49 -1.94
C GLN A 161 -5.29 -10.91 -2.11
N GLN A 162 -5.32 -11.35 -3.36
CA GLN A 162 -5.56 -12.73 -3.77
C GLN A 162 -4.39 -13.22 -4.65
N THR A 163 -4.39 -14.48 -5.07
CA THR A 163 -3.28 -15.12 -5.80
C THR A 163 -2.73 -14.24 -6.93
N ARG A 164 -3.59 -13.75 -7.81
CA ARG A 164 -3.17 -12.93 -8.95
C ARG A 164 -3.83 -11.55 -8.99
N TRP A 165 -4.74 -11.28 -8.09
CA TRP A 165 -5.48 -10.02 -8.01
C TRP A 165 -5.09 -9.25 -6.77
N GLY A 166 -4.94 -7.97 -6.92
CA GLY A 166 -4.80 -7.06 -5.79
C GLY A 166 -5.62 -5.80 -6.02
N SER A 167 -6.14 -5.26 -4.94
CA SER A 167 -6.75 -3.93 -4.95
C SER A 167 -6.31 -3.15 -3.73
N LYS A 168 -6.28 -1.82 -3.88
CA LYS A 168 -5.91 -0.89 -2.82
C LYS A 168 -6.81 0.32 -2.91
N LEU A 169 -7.45 0.63 -1.80
CA LEU A 169 -8.22 1.85 -1.60
C LEU A 169 -7.47 2.73 -0.62
N ARG A 170 -7.21 3.98 -0.99
CA ARG A 170 -6.66 5.00 -0.11
C ARG A 170 -7.64 6.15 0.03
N TYR A 171 -7.76 6.67 1.22
CA TYR A 171 -8.45 7.91 1.53
C TYR A 171 -7.53 8.82 2.28
N ASN A 172 -7.43 10.08 1.86
CA ASN A 172 -6.70 11.12 2.56
C ASN A 172 -7.57 12.37 2.64
N SER A 173 -7.69 12.92 3.83
CA SER A 173 -8.40 14.17 4.08
C SER A 173 -7.52 15.10 4.90
N SER A 174 -7.40 16.35 4.49
CA SER A 174 -6.72 17.37 5.26
C SER A 174 -7.58 18.64 5.34
N LEU A 175 -7.54 19.26 6.51
CA LEU A 175 -8.17 20.53 6.81
C LEU A 175 -7.11 21.44 7.41
N SER A 176 -6.90 22.60 6.84
CA SER A 176 -5.99 23.61 7.37
C SER A 176 -6.73 24.95 7.53
N SER A 177 -6.66 25.49 8.72
CA SER A 177 -7.28 26.79 9.06
C SER A 177 -6.23 27.70 9.67
N SER A 178 -6.14 28.92 9.22
CA SER A 178 -5.27 29.97 9.77
C SER A 178 -6.04 31.28 9.95
N THR A 179 -5.61 32.10 10.91
CA THR A 179 -6.23 33.39 11.14
C THR A 179 -6.03 34.30 9.93
N GLY A 180 -7.12 34.85 9.41
CA GLY A 180 -7.11 35.76 8.26
C GLY A 180 -7.01 35.11 6.89
N ALA A 181 -7.06 33.77 6.81
CA ALA A 181 -7.09 33.04 5.55
C ALA A 181 -8.31 32.12 5.45
N GLU A 182 -8.76 31.86 4.23
CA GLU A 182 -9.82 30.88 4.01
C GLU A 182 -9.34 29.47 4.41
N THR A 183 -10.26 28.69 4.96
CA THR A 183 -9.96 27.30 5.34
C THR A 183 -9.66 26.46 4.11
N ALA A 184 -8.45 25.92 4.06
CA ALA A 184 -8.04 25.00 3.00
C ALA A 184 -8.51 23.59 3.30
N THR A 185 -9.24 23.01 2.37
CA THR A 185 -9.71 21.62 2.45
C THR A 185 -9.21 20.82 1.27
N ARG A 186 -8.80 19.58 1.54
CA ARG A 186 -8.42 18.61 0.54
C ARG A 186 -8.95 17.24 0.90
N ASN A 187 -9.64 16.61 -0.02
CA ASN A 187 -10.10 15.24 0.09
C ASN A 187 -9.66 14.46 -1.14
N GLN A 188 -9.06 13.32 -0.95
CA GLN A 188 -8.59 12.45 -2.02
C GLN A 188 -8.97 11.01 -1.74
N ILE A 189 -9.50 10.34 -2.75
CA ILE A 189 -9.77 8.90 -2.75
C ILE A 189 -9.06 8.31 -3.97
N ASP A 190 -8.25 7.27 -3.76
CA ASP A 190 -7.59 6.53 -4.83
C ASP A 190 -7.95 5.06 -4.71
N LEU A 191 -8.50 4.49 -5.77
CA LEU A 191 -8.75 3.07 -5.92
C LEU A 191 -7.85 2.52 -7.03
N THR A 192 -7.11 1.48 -6.74
CA THR A 192 -6.35 0.72 -7.74
C THR A 192 -6.73 -0.74 -7.69
N ALA A 193 -6.82 -1.37 -8.85
CA ALA A 193 -6.99 -2.81 -8.97
C ALA A 193 -6.07 -3.32 -10.08
N TYR A 194 -5.41 -4.44 -9.83
CA TYR A 194 -4.47 -5.00 -10.80
C TYR A 194 -4.52 -6.53 -10.82
N ARG A 195 -4.10 -7.09 -11.94
CA ARG A 195 -3.91 -8.53 -12.11
C ARG A 195 -2.49 -8.83 -12.57
N LEU A 196 -1.81 -9.69 -11.82
CA LEU A 196 -0.50 -10.19 -12.17
C LEU A 196 -0.62 -11.18 -13.33
N LEU A 197 0.24 -11.02 -14.32
CA LEU A 197 0.35 -11.92 -15.46
C LEU A 197 1.32 -13.05 -15.11
N PRO A 198 1.20 -14.23 -15.77
CA PRO A 198 2.18 -15.30 -15.63
C PRO A 198 3.56 -14.92 -16.19
N TRP A 199 3.67 -13.79 -16.86
CA TRP A 199 4.93 -13.30 -17.46
C TRP A 199 5.69 -12.43 -16.46
N LYS A 200 6.78 -12.93 -16.01
CA LYS A 200 7.85 -12.28 -15.21
C LYS A 200 7.59 -10.82 -14.82
N ASN A 201 6.93 -10.62 -13.67
CA ASN A 201 6.70 -9.30 -13.08
C ASN A 201 5.80 -8.32 -13.86
N TYR A 202 5.10 -8.76 -14.89
CA TYR A 202 4.13 -7.93 -15.60
C TYR A 202 2.74 -7.99 -14.95
N PHE A 203 2.00 -6.89 -15.05
CA PHE A 203 0.61 -6.80 -14.63
C PHE A 203 -0.15 -5.80 -15.47
N TYR A 204 -1.46 -5.92 -15.48
CA TYR A 204 -2.35 -4.88 -15.98
C TYR A 204 -3.34 -4.49 -14.88
N GLY A 205 -3.88 -3.27 -14.98
CA GLY A 205 -4.82 -2.80 -13.97
C GLY A 205 -5.50 -1.53 -14.37
N GLY A 206 -6.38 -1.09 -13.48
CA GLY A 206 -7.07 0.18 -13.58
C GLY A 206 -6.97 0.95 -12.27
N SER A 207 -7.16 2.24 -12.37
CA SER A 207 -7.25 3.16 -11.24
C SER A 207 -8.41 4.12 -11.42
N GLY A 208 -9.08 4.40 -10.30
CA GLY A 208 -10.01 5.51 -10.16
C GLY A 208 -9.52 6.43 -9.07
N ALA A 209 -9.55 7.73 -9.30
CA ALA A 209 -9.19 8.71 -8.29
C ALA A 209 -10.22 9.83 -8.26
N PHE A 210 -10.51 10.29 -7.06
CA PHE A 210 -11.33 11.47 -6.79
C PHE A 210 -10.50 12.46 -5.99
N LEU A 211 -10.53 13.73 -6.38
CA LEU A 211 -9.85 14.82 -5.70
C LEU A 211 -10.80 16.01 -5.55
N GLN A 212 -10.82 16.58 -4.36
CA GLN A 212 -11.36 17.90 -4.04
C GLN A 212 -10.25 18.72 -3.42
N SER A 213 -10.05 19.95 -3.89
CA SER A 213 -9.02 20.85 -3.37
C SER A 213 -9.47 22.30 -3.49
N SER A 214 -9.70 22.95 -2.34
CA SER A 214 -10.06 24.38 -2.33
C SER A 214 -8.90 25.26 -2.81
N VAL A 215 -7.66 24.85 -2.55
CA VAL A 215 -6.44 25.59 -2.97
C VAL A 215 -6.33 25.65 -4.49
N GLN A 216 -6.70 24.57 -5.18
CA GLN A 216 -6.69 24.49 -6.65
C GLN A 216 -8.03 24.90 -7.28
N GLY A 217 -9.02 25.33 -6.48
CA GLY A 217 -10.36 25.63 -6.96
C GLY A 217 -11.10 24.42 -7.53
N ILE A 218 -10.69 23.21 -7.18
CA ILE A 218 -11.29 21.98 -7.65
C ILE A 218 -12.44 21.59 -6.72
N GLU A 219 -13.66 21.69 -7.22
CA GLU A 219 -14.87 21.19 -6.54
C GLU A 219 -14.92 19.67 -6.59
N ALA A 220 -14.64 19.09 -7.76
CA ALA A 220 -14.57 17.66 -7.95
C ALA A 220 -13.69 17.33 -9.16
N GLN A 221 -12.70 16.49 -9.00
CA GLN A 221 -11.92 15.92 -10.09
C GLN A 221 -11.99 14.40 -10.02
N THR A 222 -12.47 13.79 -11.08
CA THR A 222 -12.51 12.32 -11.22
C THR A 222 -11.52 11.90 -12.30
N ASN A 223 -10.72 10.88 -12.00
CA ASN A 223 -9.79 10.29 -12.94
C ASN A 223 -10.08 8.79 -13.03
N LEU A 224 -10.17 8.28 -14.24
CA LEU A 224 -10.23 6.86 -14.54
C LEU A 224 -9.10 6.52 -15.49
N ALA A 225 -8.31 5.53 -15.17
CA ALA A 225 -7.21 5.10 -16.04
C ALA A 225 -7.09 3.57 -16.04
N MET A 226 -6.57 3.05 -17.13
CA MET A 226 -6.16 1.66 -17.26
C MET A 226 -4.76 1.61 -17.84
N GLY A 227 -4.00 0.58 -17.49
CA GLY A 227 -2.62 0.51 -17.92
C GLY A 227 -2.00 -0.86 -17.75
N PHE A 228 -0.77 -0.92 -18.23
CA PHE A 228 0.09 -2.07 -18.18
C PHE A 228 1.38 -1.67 -17.47
N GLY A 229 1.85 -2.54 -16.58
CA GLY A 229 3.03 -2.23 -15.77
C GLY A 229 3.93 -3.44 -15.54
N ARG A 230 5.08 -3.14 -14.97
CA ARG A 230 6.09 -4.13 -14.62
C ARG A 230 6.75 -3.79 -13.29
N TYR A 231 6.99 -4.78 -12.46
CA TYR A 231 7.96 -4.66 -11.37
C TYR A 231 9.37 -4.71 -11.96
N LEU A 232 10.02 -3.55 -12.02
CA LEU A 232 11.40 -3.43 -12.50
C LEU A 232 12.39 -4.03 -11.50
N LYS A 233 12.09 -3.89 -10.21
CA LYS A 233 12.77 -4.55 -9.11
C LYS A 233 11.74 -5.11 -8.12
N ASN A 234 11.89 -6.36 -7.76
CA ASN A 234 10.98 -7.04 -6.85
C ASN A 234 11.81 -7.91 -5.91
N THR A 235 12.23 -7.34 -4.79
CA THR A 235 13.10 -8.00 -3.81
C THR A 235 12.53 -7.88 -2.40
N ASN A 236 13.12 -8.58 -1.46
CA ASN A 236 12.76 -8.49 -0.04
C ASN A 236 13.02 -7.12 0.61
N ARG A 237 13.70 -6.19 -0.06
CA ARG A 237 14.01 -4.86 0.48
C ARG A 237 13.45 -3.72 -0.34
N VAL A 238 13.30 -3.93 -1.63
CA VAL A 238 12.89 -2.88 -2.56
C VAL A 238 11.96 -3.46 -3.60
N ARG A 239 10.84 -2.81 -3.81
CA ARG A 239 9.95 -3.01 -4.93
C ARG A 239 9.89 -1.71 -5.72
N PHE A 240 10.26 -1.77 -6.98
CA PHE A 240 10.19 -0.64 -7.90
C PHE A 240 9.32 -1.02 -9.09
N THR A 241 8.28 -0.24 -9.33
CA THR A 241 7.23 -0.52 -10.31
C THR A 241 7.14 0.64 -11.28
N ALA A 242 7.03 0.33 -12.56
CA ALA A 242 6.68 1.29 -13.61
C ALA A 242 5.36 0.86 -14.26
N LEU A 243 4.51 1.84 -14.57
CA LEU A 243 3.22 1.63 -15.22
C LEU A 243 3.02 2.72 -16.27
N GLY A 244 2.56 2.33 -17.47
CA GLY A 244 2.07 3.21 -18.52
C GLY A 244 0.62 2.91 -18.84
N GLY A 245 -0.16 3.94 -19.20
CA GLY A 245 -1.57 3.75 -19.45
C GLY A 245 -2.24 4.93 -20.11
N LEU A 246 -3.55 4.78 -20.30
CA LEU A 246 -4.45 5.80 -20.83
C LEU A 246 -5.63 5.97 -19.87
N GLY A 247 -6.19 7.16 -19.87
CA GLY A 247 -7.30 7.46 -18.98
C GLY A 247 -8.11 8.66 -19.44
N TRP A 248 -9.05 8.97 -18.60
CA TRP A 248 -9.92 10.13 -18.73
C TRP A 248 -10.00 10.86 -17.39
N GLN A 249 -9.97 12.18 -17.47
CA GLN A 249 -10.05 13.08 -16.32
C GLN A 249 -11.19 14.07 -16.56
N ARG A 250 -12.08 14.18 -15.60
CA ARG A 250 -13.11 15.21 -15.52
C ARG A 250 -12.86 16.08 -14.32
N THR A 251 -12.79 17.39 -14.54
CA THR A 251 -12.59 18.37 -13.48
C THR A 251 -13.76 19.35 -13.48
N ALA A 252 -14.46 19.46 -12.36
CA ALA A 252 -15.40 20.55 -12.07
C ALA A 252 -14.71 21.57 -11.17
N TYR A 253 -14.75 22.83 -11.58
CA TYR A 253 -14.16 23.95 -10.82
C TYR A 253 -15.24 24.68 -10.02
N LEU A 254 -14.84 25.34 -8.94
CA LEU A 254 -15.72 26.16 -8.12
C LEU A 254 -16.41 27.25 -8.96
N LYS A 255 -17.71 27.37 -8.81
CA LYS A 255 -18.61 28.22 -9.66
C LYS A 255 -18.29 29.71 -9.62
N SER A 256 -17.57 30.20 -8.62
CA SER A 256 -17.35 31.63 -8.40
C SER A 256 -16.35 32.26 -9.38
N ILE A 257 -15.59 31.49 -10.15
CA ILE A 257 -14.41 32.02 -10.84
C ILE A 257 -14.20 31.49 -12.26
N ALA A 258 -14.74 30.35 -12.67
CA ALA A 258 -14.45 29.75 -13.96
C ALA A 258 -15.58 29.99 -14.98
N THR A 259 -15.24 30.54 -16.13
CA THR A 259 -16.13 30.66 -17.29
C THR A 259 -16.55 29.27 -17.82
N GLN A 260 -15.68 28.29 -17.70
CA GLN A 260 -15.93 26.90 -18.00
C GLN A 260 -15.97 26.06 -16.71
N GLN A 261 -17.17 25.68 -16.28
CA GLN A 261 -17.41 25.00 -15.00
C GLN A 261 -16.91 23.55 -15.00
N THR A 262 -16.80 22.91 -16.15
CA THR A 262 -16.41 21.49 -16.26
C THR A 262 -15.48 21.29 -17.44
N GLN A 263 -14.42 20.54 -17.24
CA GLN A 263 -13.46 20.19 -18.27
C GLN A 263 -13.26 18.68 -18.32
N ASP A 264 -13.37 18.11 -19.51
CA ASP A 264 -13.09 16.70 -19.79
C ASP A 264 -11.81 16.58 -20.63
N VAL A 265 -10.87 15.74 -20.20
CA VAL A 265 -9.56 15.57 -20.83
C VAL A 265 -9.23 14.10 -20.96
N ALA A 266 -8.90 13.62 -22.14
CA ALA A 266 -8.24 12.34 -22.31
C ALA A 266 -6.77 12.49 -21.88
N VAL A 267 -6.28 11.55 -21.11
CA VAL A 267 -4.94 11.63 -20.51
C VAL A 267 -4.11 10.39 -20.77
N GLY A 268 -2.79 10.58 -20.92
CA GLY A 268 -1.83 9.53 -20.72
C GLY A 268 -1.51 9.37 -19.23
N LEU A 269 -0.92 8.27 -18.85
CA LEU A 269 -0.44 8.01 -17.50
C LEU A 269 0.93 7.35 -17.57
N ILE A 270 1.91 7.95 -16.92
CA ILE A 270 3.19 7.32 -16.61
C ILE A 270 3.36 7.39 -15.12
N SER A 271 3.49 6.25 -14.47
CA SER A 271 3.57 6.17 -13.00
C SER A 271 4.75 5.31 -12.57
N LEU A 272 5.46 5.78 -11.56
CA LEU A 272 6.54 5.09 -10.87
C LEU A 272 6.16 4.94 -9.40
N ASN A 273 6.33 3.74 -8.88
CA ASN A 273 6.12 3.46 -7.46
C ASN A 273 7.37 2.79 -6.90
N LEU A 274 7.87 3.31 -5.78
CA LEU A 274 8.99 2.76 -5.04
C LEU A 274 8.52 2.44 -3.61
N GLU A 275 8.63 1.17 -3.26
CA GLU A 275 8.47 0.70 -1.87
C GLU A 275 9.81 0.21 -1.35
N ALA A 276 10.31 0.79 -0.27
CA ALA A 276 11.54 0.36 0.38
C ALA A 276 11.25 -0.09 1.81
N PHE A 277 11.80 -1.25 2.18
CA PHE A 277 11.57 -1.90 3.46
C PHE A 277 12.86 -2.05 4.24
N SER A 278 12.85 -1.68 5.52
CA SER A 278 13.91 -1.99 6.45
C SER A 278 13.40 -2.95 7.52
N PHE A 279 14.11 -4.06 7.72
CA PHE A 279 13.74 -5.05 8.74
C PHE A 279 13.49 -4.39 10.11
N LYS A 280 14.34 -3.44 10.45
CA LYS A 280 14.38 -2.96 11.82
C LYS A 280 13.24 -2.01 12.18
N LYS A 281 12.54 -1.36 11.29
CA LYS A 281 11.47 -0.47 11.77
C LYS A 281 10.90 0.51 10.75
N SER A 282 11.38 0.59 9.52
CA SER A 282 10.92 1.65 8.63
C SER A 282 10.42 1.15 7.28
N ARG A 283 9.46 1.88 6.73
CA ARG A 283 8.92 1.65 5.40
C ARG A 283 8.80 3.00 4.71
N LEU A 284 9.30 3.07 3.47
CA LEU A 284 9.17 4.22 2.60
C LEU A 284 8.35 3.84 1.39
N ASN A 285 7.30 4.59 1.10
CA ASN A 285 6.52 4.50 -0.12
C ASN A 285 6.63 5.83 -0.87
N VAL A 286 6.98 5.77 -2.15
CA VAL A 286 7.02 6.93 -3.03
C VAL A 286 6.22 6.59 -4.28
N ASP A 287 5.20 7.37 -4.55
CA ASP A 287 4.43 7.33 -5.79
C ASP A 287 4.70 8.63 -6.56
N ALA A 288 5.09 8.53 -7.82
CA ALA A 288 5.24 9.68 -8.70
C ALA A 288 4.57 9.37 -10.04
N SER A 289 3.81 10.32 -10.57
CA SER A 289 3.16 10.18 -11.87
C SER A 289 3.18 11.45 -12.67
N VAL A 290 3.29 11.28 -13.99
CA VAL A 290 3.13 12.31 -14.99
C VAL A 290 1.92 11.93 -15.85
N VAL A 291 1.00 12.87 -15.98
CA VAL A 291 -0.28 12.67 -16.66
C VAL A 291 -0.42 13.73 -17.75
N PRO A 292 0.11 13.47 -18.97
CA PRO A 292 -0.06 14.38 -20.11
C PRO A 292 -1.53 14.41 -20.55
N ALA A 293 -2.04 15.61 -20.76
CA ALA A 293 -3.35 15.83 -21.34
C ALA A 293 -3.27 15.61 -22.86
N LEU A 294 -3.90 14.57 -23.37
CA LEU A 294 -3.84 14.21 -24.79
C LEU A 294 -4.74 15.11 -25.66
N THR A 295 -5.83 15.60 -25.08
CA THR A 295 -6.79 16.52 -25.76
C THR A 295 -6.49 18.01 -25.48
N ASP A 296 -5.49 18.31 -24.65
CA ASP A 296 -4.97 19.67 -24.38
C ASP A 296 -3.44 19.65 -24.49
N PRO A 297 -2.89 19.67 -25.73
CA PRO A 297 -1.46 19.49 -25.96
C PRO A 297 -0.59 20.48 -25.19
N GLY A 298 0.42 19.96 -24.50
CA GLY A 298 1.35 20.75 -23.70
C GLY A 298 0.90 20.99 -22.25
N ARG A 299 -0.28 20.51 -21.84
CA ARG A 299 -0.68 20.50 -20.43
C ARG A 299 -0.24 19.19 -19.78
N LEU A 300 0.41 19.31 -18.64
CA LEU A 300 0.91 18.18 -17.85
C LEU A 300 0.41 18.33 -16.42
N PHE A 301 -0.04 17.20 -15.87
CA PHE A 301 -0.30 17.08 -14.45
C PHE A 301 0.78 16.20 -13.81
N TYR A 302 1.35 16.66 -12.72
CA TYR A 302 2.29 15.89 -11.92
C TYR A 302 1.65 15.57 -10.59
N ARG A 303 1.84 14.35 -10.12
CA ARG A 303 1.39 13.91 -8.78
C ARG A 303 2.51 13.18 -8.10
N THR A 304 2.70 13.51 -6.84
CA THR A 304 3.68 12.85 -5.99
C THR A 304 3.06 12.60 -4.62
N ASN A 305 3.28 11.40 -4.11
CA ASN A 305 2.97 11.05 -2.73
C ASN A 305 4.17 10.34 -2.14
N LEU A 306 4.58 10.75 -0.95
CA LEU A 306 5.61 10.10 -0.17
C LEU A 306 5.02 9.78 1.20
N ALA A 307 5.23 8.55 1.68
CA ALA A 307 4.87 8.15 3.03
C ALA A 307 6.01 7.37 3.66
N TYR A 308 6.49 7.88 4.78
CA TYR A 308 7.50 7.22 5.59
C TYR A 308 6.87 6.79 6.91
N TYR A 309 7.07 5.53 7.28
CA TYR A 309 6.58 4.95 8.52
C TYR A 309 7.75 4.47 9.35
N LEU A 310 7.75 4.83 10.62
CA LEU A 310 8.70 4.34 11.61
C LEU A 310 7.93 3.64 12.72
N LYS A 311 8.19 2.36 12.92
CA LYS A 311 7.54 1.57 13.96
C LYS A 311 7.94 2.08 15.34
N LEU A 312 6.96 2.40 16.18
CA LEU A 312 7.14 2.79 17.57
C LEU A 312 6.98 1.56 18.49
N PHE A 313 5.75 1.08 18.64
CA PHE A 313 5.44 -0.07 19.47
C PHE A 313 4.16 -0.76 18.98
N GLY A 314 4.01 -2.05 19.22
CA GLY A 314 2.84 -2.83 18.86
C GLY A 314 2.43 -2.66 17.39
N LYS A 315 1.23 -2.13 17.18
CA LYS A 315 0.63 -1.82 15.87
C LYS A 315 0.65 -0.32 15.55
N ILE A 316 1.39 0.48 16.33
CA ILE A 316 1.49 1.93 16.17
C ILE A 316 2.80 2.28 15.49
N ASP A 317 2.70 3.05 14.41
CA ASP A 317 3.80 3.62 13.66
C ASP A 317 3.71 5.16 13.74
N TRP A 318 4.86 5.83 13.81
CA TRP A 318 4.94 7.24 13.46
C TRP A 318 4.94 7.36 11.94
N ASN A 319 4.15 8.28 11.42
CA ASN A 319 4.02 8.54 10.00
C ASN A 319 4.45 9.97 9.68
N PHE A 320 5.23 10.10 8.63
CA PHE A 320 5.45 11.35 7.91
C PHE A 320 4.96 11.14 6.48
N SER A 321 4.15 12.08 5.97
CA SER A 321 3.67 12.06 4.60
C SER A 321 3.86 13.40 3.92
N PHE A 322 4.08 13.36 2.63
CA PHE A 322 4.13 14.50 1.74
C PHE A 322 3.28 14.19 0.51
N TYR A 323 2.53 15.18 0.05
CA TYR A 323 1.84 15.12 -1.23
C TYR A 323 2.17 16.35 -2.08
N GLY A 324 2.09 16.19 -3.39
CA GLY A 324 2.21 17.30 -4.33
C GLY A 324 1.40 17.03 -5.59
N ASN A 325 0.69 18.05 -6.05
CA ASN A 325 -0.03 18.06 -7.31
C ASN A 325 0.30 19.34 -8.04
N TRP A 326 0.63 19.23 -9.31
CA TRP A 326 0.95 20.36 -10.17
C TRP A 326 0.19 20.22 -11.47
N ASP A 327 -0.38 21.34 -11.90
CA ASP A 327 -0.99 21.52 -13.22
C ASP A 327 -0.24 22.66 -13.91
N THR A 328 0.30 22.39 -15.08
CA THR A 328 1.08 23.38 -15.85
C THR A 328 0.22 24.47 -16.47
N ARG A 329 -1.09 24.27 -16.54
CA ARG A 329 -2.07 25.25 -17.07
C ARG A 329 -3.30 25.29 -16.14
N PRO A 330 -3.15 25.83 -14.94
CA PRO A 330 -4.27 25.95 -14.02
C PRO A 330 -5.30 26.96 -14.55
N PRO A 331 -6.55 26.90 -14.07
CA PRO A 331 -7.53 27.94 -14.35
C PRO A 331 -7.05 29.31 -13.86
N PRO A 332 -7.50 30.41 -14.49
CA PRO A 332 -7.21 31.76 -14.03
C PRO A 332 -7.52 31.93 -12.54
N HIS A 333 -6.66 32.65 -11.83
CA HIS A 333 -6.76 32.95 -10.40
C HIS A 333 -6.53 31.79 -9.43
N PHE A 334 -6.23 30.56 -9.92
CA PHE A 334 -5.85 29.43 -9.08
C PHE A 334 -4.37 29.09 -9.17
N GLN A 335 -3.84 28.55 -8.09
CA GLN A 335 -2.47 28.07 -8.07
C GLN A 335 -2.35 26.77 -8.87
N GLY A 336 -1.33 26.68 -9.71
CA GLY A 336 -1.00 25.45 -10.43
C GLY A 336 -0.41 24.35 -9.56
N SER A 337 -0.10 24.64 -8.31
CA SER A 337 0.50 23.71 -7.36
C SER A 337 -0.28 23.65 -6.06
N ASP A 338 -0.41 22.43 -5.54
CA ASP A 338 -0.96 22.12 -4.23
C ASP A 338 -0.09 21.03 -3.60
N TYR A 339 0.68 21.39 -2.59
CA TYR A 339 1.56 20.47 -1.88
C TYR A 339 1.50 20.70 -0.38
N GLY A 340 1.76 19.64 0.36
CA GLY A 340 1.79 19.72 1.80
C GLY A 340 2.47 18.50 2.42
N SER A 341 2.82 18.66 3.68
CA SER A 341 3.36 17.60 4.49
C SER A 341 2.55 17.44 5.77
N SER A 342 2.53 16.25 6.29
CA SER A 342 1.89 15.96 7.57
C SER A 342 2.67 14.91 8.34
N THR A 343 2.50 14.94 9.65
CA THR A 343 3.03 13.94 10.56
C THR A 343 1.94 13.48 11.50
N GLY A 344 2.01 12.24 11.96
CA GLY A 344 0.97 11.69 12.81
C GLY A 344 1.28 10.28 13.30
N LEU A 345 0.29 9.69 13.95
CA LEU A 345 0.32 8.29 14.35
C LEU A 345 -0.54 7.46 13.40
N SER A 346 -0.03 6.31 13.03
CA SER A 346 -0.72 5.35 12.18
C SER A 346 -0.93 4.04 12.94
N TRP A 347 -2.17 3.58 12.97
CA TRP A 347 -2.51 2.26 13.48
C TRP A 347 -2.71 1.29 12.31
N THR A 348 -2.05 0.12 12.37
CA THR A 348 -2.11 -0.91 11.33
C THR A 348 -2.94 -2.10 11.78
N PHE A 349 -3.76 -2.67 10.88
CA PHE A 349 -4.62 -3.82 11.14
C PHE A 349 -4.56 -4.85 10.00
N GLY A 350 -5.15 -6.01 10.25
CA GLY A 350 -5.10 -7.15 9.33
C GLY A 350 -3.74 -7.84 9.36
N ASN A 351 -3.39 -8.48 8.27
CA ASN A 351 -2.11 -9.19 8.12
C ASN A 351 -0.96 -8.26 7.67
N LYS A 352 -0.97 -7.00 8.08
CA LYS A 352 0.15 -6.06 7.80
C LYS A 352 1.22 -6.09 8.86
#